data_6452498d16436e5e1f9a2e016037ba33
#
_entry.id   6452498d16436e5e1f9a2e016037ba33
#
_cell.length_a   1.000
_cell.length_b   1.000
_cell.length_c   1.000
_cell.angle_alpha   90.00
_cell.angle_beta   90.00
_cell.angle_gamma   90.00
#
_symmetry.space_group_name_H-M   'P 1'
#
loop_
_entity.id
_entity.type
_entity.pdbx_description
1 polymer ?
#
loop_
_entity_poly.entity_id
_entity_poly.type
_entity_poly.pdbx_seq_one_letter_code
_entity_poly.pdbx_strand_id
1 'polypeptide(L)'
;RPVESHMEADKKGFRFYCSYLPYSQPVTLIFHCTAQETANGHESVNAAGASASNAAEQEDDTEVYVNTGSFSIEKTADHYEWQVGEKVEYTVKVENVNQGTIARNVTVWDTQMPQGLALTSEDSVSVDGIPQSVIQSVAGTEDTPNELNPEYYNETEEKEVSYELLPEDAGWRLNISDLPSGCPVTITFHCTVTEEVNGMESINIANVQAENAPETSDDAEIYVNTAALDIQKSFQNPYLENGDGRAENEFRVGEQIDYLVTVNNLQKGSIARNVVISDSSIPEGLVLSGEEGAVTVEGVPAVIQNPVAGTDDAGNQQDPDNYNETVEKAVECQVTRQENGWIVTISDLPYQTPVTVKF
;
A
#
# COMPACT_ATOMS: atom_id res chain seq x y z
N ARG A 1 -51.57 50.93 19.75
CA ARG A 1 -51.18 50.97 18.32
C ARG A 1 -50.72 49.59 17.92
N PRO A 2 -51.02 49.14 16.70
CA PRO A 2 -50.47 47.93 16.20
C PRO A 2 -48.94 48.06 16.09
N VAL A 3 -48.21 47.01 16.38
CA VAL A 3 -46.74 46.93 16.16
C VAL A 3 -46.51 46.62 14.68
N GLU A 4 -45.82 47.52 14.00
CA GLU A 4 -45.40 47.30 12.61
C GLU A 4 -43.99 46.74 12.63
N SER A 5 -43.73 45.69 11.84
CA SER A 5 -42.42 45.08 11.70
C SER A 5 -42.13 44.72 10.26
N HIS A 6 -40.87 44.77 9.89
CA HIS A 6 -40.35 44.26 8.60
C HIS A 6 -38.93 43.79 8.75
N MET A 7 -38.52 42.96 7.80
CA MET A 7 -37.15 42.41 7.72
C MET A 7 -36.53 42.82 6.39
N GLU A 8 -35.28 43.25 6.44
CA GLU A 8 -34.42 43.46 5.29
C GLU A 8 -33.27 42.48 5.36
N ALA A 9 -33.00 41.81 4.24
CA ALA A 9 -31.85 40.88 4.13
C ALA A 9 -30.97 41.29 2.95
N ASP A 10 -29.69 41.22 3.14
CA ASP A 10 -28.67 41.37 2.10
C ASP A 10 -27.66 40.24 2.13
N LYS A 11 -26.58 40.31 1.31
CA LYS A 11 -25.54 39.29 1.24
C LYS A 11 -24.68 39.15 2.51
N LYS A 12 -24.79 40.12 3.44
CA LYS A 12 -23.97 40.18 4.65
C LYS A 12 -24.75 39.88 5.92
N GLY A 13 -26.09 39.78 5.83
CA GLY A 13 -26.91 39.49 7.01
C GLY A 13 -28.34 39.98 6.83
N PHE A 14 -29.01 40.28 7.92
CA PHE A 14 -30.37 40.76 7.97
C PHE A 14 -30.53 41.84 9.05
N ARG A 15 -31.56 42.70 8.86
CA ARG A 15 -32.02 43.67 9.84
C ARG A 15 -33.51 43.48 10.05
N PHE A 16 -33.90 43.38 11.30
CA PHE A 16 -35.29 43.34 11.72
C PHE A 16 -35.67 44.68 12.35
N TYR A 17 -36.75 45.26 11.89
CA TYR A 17 -37.29 46.49 12.42
C TYR A 17 -38.64 46.24 13.06
N CYS A 18 -38.87 46.77 14.27
CA CYS A 18 -40.18 46.82 14.92
C CYS A 18 -40.42 48.20 15.47
N SER A 19 -41.66 48.73 15.32
CA SER A 19 -42.00 50.07 15.71
C SER A 19 -42.01 50.27 17.25
N TYR A 20 -42.31 49.22 18.01
CA TYR A 20 -42.35 49.21 19.47
C TYR A 20 -41.97 47.82 20.00
N LEU A 21 -41.15 47.82 21.04
CA LEU A 21 -40.84 46.62 21.81
C LEU A 21 -41.19 46.91 23.29
N PRO A 22 -42.33 46.40 23.80
CA PRO A 22 -42.74 46.60 25.16
C PRO A 22 -41.84 45.84 26.15
N TYR A 23 -41.83 46.32 27.39
CA TYR A 23 -41.12 45.61 28.50
C TYR A 23 -41.56 44.15 28.63
N SER A 24 -40.61 43.27 28.84
CA SER A 24 -40.81 41.83 28.96
C SER A 24 -41.55 41.17 27.81
N GLN A 25 -41.44 41.68 26.58
CA GLN A 25 -41.95 41.07 25.35
C GLN A 25 -40.77 40.74 24.44
N PRO A 26 -40.13 39.58 24.62
CA PRO A 26 -38.98 39.21 23.78
C PRO A 26 -39.40 38.97 22.33
N VAL A 27 -38.54 39.37 21.42
CA VAL A 27 -38.62 38.99 20.01
C VAL A 27 -37.49 38.02 19.68
N THR A 28 -37.85 36.87 19.12
CA THR A 28 -36.87 35.87 18.69
C THR A 28 -36.78 35.86 17.17
N LEU A 29 -35.58 36.00 16.67
CA LEU A 29 -35.27 35.88 15.26
C LEU A 29 -34.58 34.53 15.03
N ILE A 30 -35.10 33.77 14.07
CA ILE A 30 -34.52 32.46 13.72
C ILE A 30 -34.04 32.57 12.28
N PHE A 31 -32.77 32.23 12.08
CA PHE A 31 -32.18 32.13 10.76
C PHE A 31 -31.30 30.89 10.67
N HIS A 32 -31.04 30.41 9.45
CA HIS A 32 -30.26 29.21 9.21
C HIS A 32 -29.05 29.54 8.34
N CYS A 33 -27.88 29.06 8.75
CA CYS A 33 -26.64 29.15 7.99
C CYS A 33 -26.15 27.74 7.65
N THR A 34 -25.42 27.62 6.55
CA THR A 34 -24.75 26.38 6.18
C THR A 34 -23.24 26.59 6.26
N ALA A 35 -22.54 25.73 7.01
CA ALA A 35 -21.09 25.75 7.07
C ALA A 35 -20.52 25.47 5.67
N GLN A 36 -19.53 26.25 5.28
CA GLN A 36 -18.84 26.14 3.98
C GLN A 36 -17.40 25.69 4.21
N GLU A 37 -16.77 25.10 3.20
CA GLU A 37 -15.38 24.64 3.26
C GLU A 37 -14.41 25.75 3.68
N THR A 38 -14.69 27.00 3.33
CA THR A 38 -13.86 28.15 3.72
C THR A 38 -13.86 28.44 5.22
N ALA A 39 -14.76 27.84 6.00
CA ALA A 39 -14.80 27.91 7.45
C ALA A 39 -14.18 26.67 8.12
N ASN A 40 -13.80 25.66 7.33
CA ASN A 40 -13.28 24.41 7.87
C ASN A 40 -11.93 24.60 8.57
N GLY A 41 -11.79 24.05 9.76
CA GLY A 41 -10.60 24.24 10.61
C GLY A 41 -10.52 25.60 11.30
N HIS A 42 -11.58 26.40 11.23
CA HIS A 42 -11.63 27.72 11.81
C HIS A 42 -12.82 27.89 12.75
N GLU A 43 -12.62 28.75 13.71
CA GLU A 43 -13.69 29.29 14.54
C GLU A 43 -14.30 30.51 13.84
N SER A 44 -15.63 30.61 13.88
CA SER A 44 -16.39 31.70 13.30
C SER A 44 -17.27 32.34 14.36
N VAL A 45 -17.06 33.61 14.61
CA VAL A 45 -17.87 34.44 15.54
C VAL A 45 -18.99 35.11 14.80
N ASN A 46 -20.23 34.95 15.24
CA ASN A 46 -21.39 35.63 14.70
C ASN A 46 -22.02 36.57 15.71
N ALA A 47 -21.91 37.87 15.47
CA ALA A 47 -22.40 38.90 16.36
C ALA A 47 -23.78 39.45 15.92
N ALA A 48 -24.60 39.79 16.89
CA ALA A 48 -25.91 40.45 16.71
C ALA A 48 -26.02 41.69 17.58
N GLY A 49 -26.48 42.79 16.98
CA GLY A 49 -26.70 44.05 17.70
C GLY A 49 -28.18 44.46 17.74
N ALA A 50 -28.58 45.13 18.81
CA ALA A 50 -29.90 45.71 18.99
C ALA A 50 -29.80 47.16 19.47
N SER A 51 -30.55 48.08 18.82
CA SER A 51 -30.62 49.48 19.24
C SER A 51 -32.02 50.04 19.11
N ALA A 52 -32.33 51.10 19.81
CA ALA A 52 -33.57 51.86 19.66
C ALA A 52 -33.32 53.36 19.83
N SER A 53 -34.24 54.20 19.33
CA SER A 53 -34.09 55.64 19.44
C SER A 53 -34.01 56.16 20.87
N ASN A 54 -34.44 55.37 21.84
CA ASN A 54 -34.44 55.67 23.29
C ASN A 54 -33.68 54.63 24.13
N ALA A 55 -32.87 53.76 23.48
CA ALA A 55 -32.01 52.81 24.16
C ALA A 55 -30.62 52.75 23.46
N ALA A 56 -29.58 52.60 24.27
CA ALA A 56 -28.25 52.39 23.74
C ALA A 56 -28.17 51.06 22.99
N GLU A 57 -27.28 50.99 22.03
CA GLU A 57 -26.94 49.75 21.35
C GLU A 57 -26.35 48.74 22.31
N GLN A 58 -26.79 47.51 22.14
CA GLN A 58 -26.25 46.33 22.84
C GLN A 58 -25.89 45.30 21.78
N GLU A 59 -24.82 44.63 21.99
CA GLU A 59 -24.32 43.57 21.12
C GLU A 59 -24.07 42.31 21.93
N ASP A 60 -24.20 41.16 21.26
CA ASP A 60 -23.92 39.86 21.80
C ASP A 60 -23.51 38.95 20.66
N ASP A 61 -22.66 37.93 20.89
CA ASP A 61 -22.19 37.07 19.84
C ASP A 61 -22.19 35.59 20.25
N THR A 62 -21.85 34.71 19.31
CA THR A 62 -21.70 33.29 19.54
C THR A 62 -20.70 32.71 18.54
N GLU A 63 -20.01 31.70 18.97
CA GLU A 63 -18.92 31.05 18.26
C GLU A 63 -19.34 29.68 17.73
N VAL A 64 -18.84 29.34 16.54
CA VAL A 64 -18.96 28.01 15.96
C VAL A 64 -17.63 27.58 15.35
N TYR A 65 -17.22 26.36 15.62
CA TYR A 65 -16.04 25.74 15.03
C TYR A 65 -16.47 24.73 13.97
N VAL A 66 -15.97 24.89 12.74
CA VAL A 66 -16.26 23.96 11.65
C VAL A 66 -15.09 22.97 11.55
N ASN A 67 -15.38 21.70 11.71
CA ASN A 67 -14.39 20.65 11.87
C ASN A 67 -14.70 19.41 11.02
N THR A 68 -14.22 19.41 9.78
CA THR A 68 -14.31 18.26 8.87
C THR A 68 -12.91 17.82 8.51
N GLY A 69 -12.50 16.62 8.96
CA GLY A 69 -11.20 16.03 8.64
C GLY A 69 -11.15 15.47 7.21
N SER A 70 -9.94 15.24 6.74
CA SER A 70 -9.66 14.49 5.52
C SER A 70 -8.34 13.75 5.68
N PHE A 71 -8.26 12.53 5.20
CA PHE A 71 -7.07 11.71 5.36
C PHE A 71 -6.23 11.61 4.09
N SER A 72 -4.90 11.64 4.29
CA SER A 72 -3.94 10.98 3.43
C SER A 72 -3.56 9.65 4.09
N ILE A 73 -3.58 8.58 3.33
CA ILE A 73 -3.08 7.27 3.73
C ILE A 73 -2.08 6.82 2.66
N GLU A 74 -0.95 6.27 3.11
CA GLU A 74 0.10 5.69 2.26
C GLU A 74 0.48 4.34 2.86
N LYS A 75 0.36 3.28 2.06
CA LYS A 75 0.77 1.93 2.44
C LYS A 75 1.89 1.45 1.53
N THR A 76 2.94 0.88 2.11
CA THR A 76 4.11 0.38 1.38
C THR A 76 4.55 -0.97 1.95
N ALA A 77 5.15 -1.80 1.08
CA ALA A 77 5.98 -2.93 1.46
C ALA A 77 7.45 -2.55 1.25
N ASP A 78 8.35 -3.11 2.04
CA ASP A 78 9.79 -2.78 1.96
C ASP A 78 10.44 -3.24 0.65
N HIS A 79 9.93 -4.28 -0.02
CA HIS A 79 10.22 -4.60 -1.42
C HIS A 79 9.06 -5.29 -2.11
N TYR A 80 9.19 -5.47 -3.44
CA TYR A 80 8.13 -6.07 -4.25
C TYR A 80 8.25 -7.59 -4.36
N GLU A 81 9.45 -8.16 -4.59
CA GLU A 81 9.65 -9.61 -4.82
C GLU A 81 10.13 -10.31 -3.55
N TRP A 82 9.41 -11.36 -3.14
CA TRP A 82 9.63 -12.13 -1.91
C TRP A 82 9.70 -13.62 -2.17
N GLN A 83 10.35 -14.36 -1.24
CA GLN A 83 10.35 -15.81 -1.25
C GLN A 83 9.43 -16.37 -0.16
N VAL A 84 8.91 -17.57 -0.39
CA VAL A 84 8.14 -18.31 0.61
C VAL A 84 8.94 -18.46 1.90
N GLY A 85 8.32 -18.13 3.03
CA GLY A 85 8.92 -18.17 4.36
C GLY A 85 9.61 -16.88 4.80
N GLU A 86 9.79 -15.91 3.91
CA GLU A 86 10.30 -14.58 4.28
C GLU A 86 9.24 -13.75 5.01
N LYS A 87 9.70 -12.68 5.66
CA LYS A 87 8.85 -11.75 6.41
C LYS A 87 8.81 -10.41 5.70
N VAL A 88 7.65 -10.05 5.19
CA VAL A 88 7.36 -8.74 4.61
C VAL A 88 7.12 -7.74 5.73
N GLU A 89 7.76 -6.59 5.68
CA GLU A 89 7.42 -5.43 6.49
C GLU A 89 6.49 -4.49 5.71
N TYR A 90 5.30 -4.26 6.26
CA TYR A 90 4.37 -3.26 5.77
C TYR A 90 4.39 -2.03 6.65
N THR A 91 4.36 -0.86 6.03
CA THR A 91 4.21 0.43 6.68
C THR A 91 2.94 1.11 6.19
N VAL A 92 2.09 1.54 7.12
CA VAL A 92 0.90 2.37 6.85
C VAL A 92 1.08 3.72 7.53
N LYS A 93 1.11 4.80 6.75
CA LYS A 93 1.19 6.17 7.23
C LYS A 93 -0.13 6.87 7.03
N VAL A 94 -0.70 7.43 8.10
CA VAL A 94 -1.99 8.14 8.08
C VAL A 94 -1.80 9.55 8.61
N GLU A 95 -2.38 10.53 7.93
CA GLU A 95 -2.34 11.93 8.34
C GLU A 95 -3.70 12.62 8.07
N ASN A 96 -4.19 13.41 9.03
CA ASN A 96 -5.27 14.34 8.76
C ASN A 96 -4.71 15.57 8.06
N VAL A 97 -5.08 15.78 6.78
CA VAL A 97 -4.50 16.81 5.91
C VAL A 97 -5.27 18.13 5.89
N ASN A 98 -6.49 18.18 6.47
CA ASN A 98 -7.26 19.42 6.56
C ASN A 98 -6.74 20.29 7.72
N GLN A 99 -6.03 21.34 7.37
CA GLN A 99 -5.40 22.25 8.32
C GLN A 99 -6.40 22.82 9.34
N GLY A 100 -5.99 22.86 10.60
CA GLY A 100 -6.79 23.38 11.70
C GLY A 100 -7.90 22.44 12.18
N THR A 101 -8.10 21.28 11.56
CA THR A 101 -9.11 20.30 11.98
C THR A 101 -8.54 19.20 12.88
N ILE A 102 -9.43 18.58 13.62
CA ILE A 102 -9.15 17.38 14.42
C ILE A 102 -10.10 16.28 13.96
N ALA A 103 -9.56 15.21 13.41
CA ALA A 103 -10.33 14.01 13.10
C ALA A 103 -10.72 13.29 14.41
N ARG A 104 -12.01 12.98 14.58
CA ARG A 104 -12.59 12.43 15.82
C ARG A 104 -12.89 10.94 15.67
N ASN A 105 -12.57 10.16 16.70
CA ASN A 105 -12.81 8.72 16.72
C ASN A 105 -12.28 8.05 15.46
N VAL A 106 -10.97 8.27 15.20
CA VAL A 106 -10.27 7.74 14.04
C VAL A 106 -10.12 6.23 14.19
N THR A 107 -10.44 5.49 13.16
CA THR A 107 -10.16 4.07 13.05
C THR A 107 -9.29 3.82 11.82
N VAL A 108 -8.14 3.17 12.03
CA VAL A 108 -7.27 2.65 10.96
C VAL A 108 -7.29 1.14 11.05
N TRP A 109 -7.42 0.44 9.92
CA TRP A 109 -7.48 -1.03 9.96
C TRP A 109 -6.93 -1.67 8.71
N ASP A 110 -6.44 -2.88 8.91
CA ASP A 110 -6.10 -3.87 7.91
C ASP A 110 -6.58 -5.22 8.46
N THR A 111 -7.82 -5.59 8.15
CA THR A 111 -8.51 -6.73 8.73
C THR A 111 -8.76 -7.87 7.74
N GLN A 112 -8.23 -7.71 6.52
CA GLN A 112 -8.38 -8.68 5.45
C GLN A 112 -7.03 -8.98 4.81
N MET A 113 -6.10 -9.54 5.63
CA MET A 113 -4.86 -10.04 5.06
C MET A 113 -5.14 -10.93 3.86
N PRO A 114 -4.47 -10.72 2.73
CA PRO A 114 -4.61 -11.59 1.56
C PRO A 114 -4.30 -13.03 1.93
N GLN A 115 -4.95 -13.97 1.25
CA GLN A 115 -4.60 -15.39 1.39
C GLN A 115 -3.09 -15.57 1.20
N GLY A 116 -2.46 -16.35 2.06
CA GLY A 116 -1.03 -16.62 1.99
C GLY A 116 -0.11 -15.61 2.67
N LEU A 117 -0.67 -14.55 3.25
CA LEU A 117 0.04 -13.68 4.18
C LEU A 117 -0.50 -13.89 5.59
N ALA A 118 0.38 -14.17 6.54
CA ALA A 118 0.00 -14.40 7.93
C ALA A 118 0.75 -13.46 8.86
N LEU A 119 0.02 -12.76 9.74
CA LEU A 119 0.61 -12.05 10.88
C LEU A 119 1.36 -13.05 11.77
N THR A 120 2.61 -12.77 12.08
CA THR A 120 3.52 -13.74 12.73
C THR A 120 3.32 -13.85 14.23
N SER A 121 2.83 -12.79 14.90
CA SER A 121 2.51 -12.75 16.34
C SER A 121 1.77 -11.46 16.69
N GLU A 122 1.15 -11.42 17.89
CA GLU A 122 0.50 -10.21 18.43
C GLU A 122 1.47 -9.03 18.58
N ASP A 123 2.77 -9.29 18.81
CA ASP A 123 3.82 -8.27 18.95
C ASP A 123 4.34 -7.76 17.58
N SER A 124 3.74 -8.19 16.47
CA SER A 124 4.20 -7.83 15.13
C SER A 124 3.71 -6.47 14.63
N VAL A 125 2.78 -5.83 15.32
CA VAL A 125 2.23 -4.52 14.96
C VAL A 125 2.72 -3.46 15.94
N SER A 126 3.33 -2.41 15.44
CA SER A 126 3.78 -1.25 16.21
C SER A 126 3.15 0.03 15.68
N VAL A 127 2.96 1.01 16.57
CA VAL A 127 2.37 2.31 16.25
C VAL A 127 3.28 3.40 16.77
N ASP A 128 3.56 4.40 15.95
CA ASP A 128 4.36 5.58 16.28
C ASP A 128 3.67 6.84 15.79
N GLY A 129 4.04 8.00 16.39
CA GLY A 129 3.52 9.31 15.97
C GLY A 129 2.18 9.71 16.57
N ILE A 130 1.57 8.90 17.47
CA ILE A 130 0.31 9.31 18.15
C ILE A 130 0.61 10.49 19.08
N PRO A 131 -0.11 11.65 18.94
CA PRO A 131 0.07 12.78 19.84
C PRO A 131 -0.41 12.43 21.25
N GLN A 132 0.20 13.01 22.28
CA GLN A 132 -0.23 12.80 23.66
C GLN A 132 -1.50 13.58 24.00
N SER A 133 -1.65 14.75 23.40
CA SER A 133 -2.81 15.63 23.57
C SER A 133 -3.10 16.41 22.31
N VAL A 134 -4.30 16.96 22.22
CA VAL A 134 -4.71 17.93 21.20
C VAL A 134 -5.19 19.21 21.88
N ILE A 135 -4.95 20.33 21.22
CA ILE A 135 -5.54 21.62 21.60
C ILE A 135 -6.83 21.76 20.77
N GLN A 136 -7.96 21.78 21.43
CA GLN A 136 -9.26 21.91 20.77
C GLN A 136 -9.96 23.22 21.15
N SER A 137 -10.71 23.78 20.19
CA SER A 137 -11.60 24.91 20.43
C SER A 137 -12.73 24.50 21.36
N VAL A 138 -13.08 25.37 22.32
CA VAL A 138 -14.25 25.25 23.18
C VAL A 138 -15.02 26.57 23.11
N ALA A 139 -16.34 26.51 23.32
CA ALA A 139 -17.14 27.71 23.37
C ALA A 139 -16.71 28.63 24.52
N GLY A 140 -16.45 29.88 24.22
CA GLY A 140 -15.97 30.88 25.16
C GLY A 140 -17.00 31.26 26.24
N THR A 141 -16.49 31.71 27.36
CA THR A 141 -17.28 32.25 28.48
C THR A 141 -17.11 33.76 28.63
N GLU A 142 -16.11 34.34 27.99
CA GLU A 142 -15.84 35.78 28.00
C GLU A 142 -15.59 36.23 26.56
N ASP A 143 -16.67 36.65 25.89
CA ASP A 143 -16.68 37.12 24.54
C ASP A 143 -15.77 38.35 24.37
N THR A 144 -14.53 38.12 23.95
CA THR A 144 -13.69 39.22 23.44
C THR A 144 -14.16 39.57 22.03
N PRO A 145 -14.64 40.78 21.79
CA PRO A 145 -15.28 41.12 20.52
C PRO A 145 -14.31 41.00 19.35
N ASN A 146 -14.64 40.11 18.42
CA ASN A 146 -14.17 40.10 17.04
C ASN A 146 -12.71 39.76 16.76
N GLU A 147 -12.16 38.74 17.39
CA GLU A 147 -10.92 38.17 16.85
C GLU A 147 -11.20 37.07 15.81
N LEU A 148 -11.66 37.47 14.63
CA LEU A 148 -11.68 36.61 13.44
C LEU A 148 -10.25 36.35 12.96
N ASN A 149 -9.49 35.67 13.80
CA ASN A 149 -8.18 35.17 13.40
C ASN A 149 -8.25 33.66 13.23
N PRO A 150 -8.18 33.14 11.99
CA PRO A 150 -8.26 31.72 11.73
C PRO A 150 -7.11 30.91 12.34
N GLU A 151 -6.07 31.55 12.83
CA GLU A 151 -4.92 30.90 13.49
C GLU A 151 -5.07 30.83 15.02
N TYR A 152 -6.04 31.57 15.61
CA TYR A 152 -6.25 31.62 17.05
C TYR A 152 -7.74 31.41 17.36
N TYR A 153 -8.01 30.40 18.13
CA TYR A 153 -9.30 30.19 18.78
C TYR A 153 -9.36 31.11 20.01
N ASN A 154 -10.52 31.66 20.31
CA ASN A 154 -10.68 32.51 21.49
C ASN A 154 -10.36 31.73 22.77
N GLU A 155 -11.00 30.56 22.91
CA GLU A 155 -10.76 29.67 24.01
C GLU A 155 -10.41 28.28 23.52
N THR A 156 -9.44 27.69 24.20
CA THR A 156 -8.99 26.34 23.90
C THR A 156 -8.82 25.54 25.18
N GLU A 157 -8.97 24.25 25.06
CA GLU A 157 -8.58 23.31 26.11
C GLU A 157 -7.63 22.25 25.55
N GLU A 158 -6.76 21.77 26.43
CA GLU A 158 -5.93 20.61 26.13
C GLU A 158 -6.70 19.33 26.50
N LYS A 159 -6.83 18.41 25.53
CA LYS A 159 -7.48 17.13 25.70
C LYS A 159 -6.48 16.01 25.45
N GLU A 160 -6.38 15.07 26.39
CA GLU A 160 -5.54 13.87 26.22
C GLU A 160 -6.04 13.00 25.06
N VAL A 161 -5.11 12.49 24.26
CA VAL A 161 -5.40 11.54 23.19
C VAL A 161 -5.22 10.12 23.71
N SER A 162 -6.26 9.32 23.56
CA SER A 162 -6.21 7.88 23.84
C SER A 162 -6.20 7.09 22.55
N TYR A 163 -5.53 5.93 22.59
CA TYR A 163 -5.56 4.99 21.49
C TYR A 163 -5.59 3.55 21.98
N GLU A 164 -6.08 2.65 21.13
CA GLU A 164 -6.13 1.23 21.39
C GLU A 164 -5.82 0.46 20.11
N LEU A 165 -4.82 -0.43 20.16
CA LEU A 165 -4.49 -1.35 19.09
C LEU A 165 -5.14 -2.71 19.41
N LEU A 166 -6.00 -3.19 18.52
CA LEU A 166 -6.75 -4.42 18.67
C LEU A 166 -6.29 -5.45 17.63
N PRO A 167 -5.92 -6.67 18.05
CA PRO A 167 -5.73 -7.77 17.12
C PRO A 167 -7.10 -8.19 16.55
N GLU A 168 -7.11 -8.56 15.27
CA GLU A 168 -8.25 -9.12 14.57
C GLU A 168 -7.88 -10.52 14.05
N ASP A 169 -8.86 -11.34 13.69
CA ASP A 169 -8.63 -12.73 13.23
C ASP A 169 -7.68 -12.81 12.01
N ALA A 170 -7.72 -11.80 11.14
CA ALA A 170 -6.88 -11.70 9.95
C ALA A 170 -6.35 -10.26 9.78
N GLY A 171 -5.72 -9.72 10.83
CA GLY A 171 -5.17 -8.37 10.73
C GLY A 171 -5.15 -7.61 12.05
N TRP A 172 -5.36 -6.31 11.97
CA TRP A 172 -5.32 -5.39 13.11
C TRP A 172 -6.26 -4.20 12.91
N ARG A 173 -6.61 -3.55 14.02
CA ARG A 173 -7.37 -2.31 14.08
C ARG A 173 -6.77 -1.38 15.12
N LEU A 174 -6.58 -0.12 14.74
CA LEU A 174 -6.14 0.96 15.62
C LEU A 174 -7.25 1.99 15.77
N ASN A 175 -7.68 2.25 17.00
CA ASN A 175 -8.61 3.32 17.32
C ASN A 175 -7.84 4.46 17.99
N ILE A 176 -8.06 5.70 17.57
CA ILE A 176 -7.45 6.91 18.14
C ILE A 176 -8.58 7.89 18.42
N SER A 177 -8.64 8.43 19.63
CA SER A 177 -9.73 9.36 20.01
C SER A 177 -9.74 10.63 19.17
N ASP A 178 -8.56 11.19 18.90
CA ASP A 178 -8.40 12.48 18.24
C ASP A 178 -7.09 12.52 17.44
N LEU A 179 -7.14 12.94 16.17
CA LEU A 179 -5.96 13.11 15.33
C LEU A 179 -5.96 14.53 14.72
N PRO A 180 -5.15 15.45 15.26
CA PRO A 180 -5.05 16.80 14.72
C PRO A 180 -4.36 16.79 13.35
N SER A 181 -4.60 17.82 12.55
CA SER A 181 -3.94 17.99 11.28
C SER A 181 -2.43 18.15 11.42
N GLY A 182 -1.68 17.60 10.45
CA GLY A 182 -0.22 17.69 10.43
C GLY A 182 0.51 16.78 11.43
N CYS A 183 -0.19 15.81 12.04
CA CYS A 183 0.39 14.80 12.94
C CYS A 183 0.30 13.41 12.29
N PRO A 184 1.30 12.99 11.52
CA PRO A 184 1.29 11.66 10.90
C PRO A 184 1.46 10.55 11.94
N VAL A 185 0.64 9.51 11.82
CA VAL A 185 0.73 8.26 12.57
C VAL A 185 1.25 7.17 11.64
N THR A 186 2.22 6.40 12.11
CA THR A 186 2.82 5.31 11.34
C THR A 186 2.55 3.98 12.05
N ILE A 187 2.00 3.02 11.31
CA ILE A 187 1.78 1.65 11.76
C ILE A 187 2.71 0.74 10.95
N THR A 188 3.54 -0.04 11.64
CA THR A 188 4.44 -1.02 11.02
C THR A 188 4.07 -2.41 11.51
N PHE A 189 3.95 -3.36 10.59
CA PHE A 189 3.65 -4.75 10.91
C PHE A 189 4.32 -5.72 9.95
N HIS A 190 4.44 -7.00 10.37
CA HIS A 190 5.14 -8.03 9.62
C HIS A 190 4.22 -9.20 9.32
N CYS A 191 4.29 -9.67 8.07
CA CYS A 191 3.60 -10.87 7.63
C CYS A 191 4.60 -11.92 7.13
N THR A 192 4.34 -13.19 7.41
CA THR A 192 5.10 -14.30 6.81
C THR A 192 4.42 -14.72 5.51
N VAL A 193 5.21 -14.82 4.45
CA VAL A 193 4.77 -15.31 3.14
C VAL A 193 4.66 -16.82 3.16
N THR A 194 3.52 -17.36 2.71
CA THR A 194 3.28 -18.81 2.67
C THR A 194 3.32 -19.36 1.24
N GLU A 195 3.38 -20.69 1.10
CA GLU A 195 3.35 -21.37 -0.20
C GLU A 195 2.07 -21.11 -1.01
N GLU A 196 0.98 -20.72 -0.35
CA GLU A 196 -0.32 -20.50 -0.99
C GLU A 196 -0.32 -19.37 -2.02
N VAL A 197 0.59 -18.41 -1.89
CA VAL A 197 0.75 -17.27 -2.83
C VAL A 197 2.01 -17.38 -3.67
N ASN A 198 2.69 -18.52 -3.67
CA ASN A 198 3.89 -18.71 -4.48
C ASN A 198 3.58 -18.65 -5.98
N GLY A 199 4.28 -17.81 -6.70
CA GLY A 199 4.05 -17.50 -8.12
C GLY A 199 2.88 -16.55 -8.36
N MET A 200 2.43 -15.82 -7.32
CA MET A 200 1.30 -14.90 -7.39
C MET A 200 1.70 -13.51 -6.90
N GLU A 201 0.97 -12.53 -7.37
CA GLU A 201 0.94 -11.20 -6.79
C GLU A 201 -0.07 -11.16 -5.65
N SER A 202 0.25 -10.44 -4.58
CA SER A 202 -0.60 -10.32 -3.40
C SER A 202 -0.73 -8.86 -3.00
N ILE A 203 -1.96 -8.39 -2.89
CA ILE A 203 -2.30 -6.99 -2.61
C ILE A 203 -2.92 -6.92 -1.23
N ASN A 204 -2.33 -6.07 -0.39
CA ASN A 204 -2.79 -5.86 0.97
C ASN A 204 -3.26 -4.42 1.15
N ILE A 205 -4.51 -4.23 1.63
CA ILE A 205 -5.21 -2.94 1.69
C ILE A 205 -5.34 -2.48 3.15
N ALA A 206 -5.01 -1.22 3.42
CA ALA A 206 -5.33 -0.55 4.68
C ALA A 206 -6.34 0.56 4.46
N ASN A 207 -7.16 0.80 5.47
CA ASN A 207 -8.23 1.79 5.42
C ASN A 207 -8.15 2.72 6.64
N VAL A 208 -8.67 3.93 6.48
CA VAL A 208 -8.86 4.89 7.57
C VAL A 208 -10.19 5.61 7.43
N GLN A 209 -10.86 5.85 8.55
CA GLN A 209 -12.06 6.70 8.65
C GLN A 209 -12.10 7.43 9.99
N ALA A 210 -12.93 8.45 10.09
CA ALA A 210 -13.28 9.10 11.35
C ALA A 210 -14.76 9.50 11.36
N GLU A 211 -15.26 9.87 12.54
CA GLU A 211 -16.65 10.34 12.69
C GLU A 211 -16.94 11.56 11.82
N ASN A 212 -15.96 12.44 11.66
CA ASN A 212 -16.03 13.69 10.91
C ASN A 212 -15.13 13.72 9.67
N ALA A 213 -14.67 12.57 9.17
CA ALA A 213 -13.90 12.44 7.94
C ALA A 213 -14.33 11.18 7.17
N PRO A 214 -14.41 11.26 5.83
CA PRO A 214 -14.77 10.10 5.01
C PRO A 214 -13.70 9.00 5.07
N GLU A 215 -14.14 7.77 4.77
CA GLU A 215 -13.24 6.64 4.58
C GLU A 215 -12.36 6.84 3.35
N THR A 216 -11.09 6.47 3.48
CA THR A 216 -10.14 6.35 2.38
C THR A 216 -9.22 5.15 2.62
N SER A 217 -8.60 4.64 1.58
CA SER A 217 -7.76 3.45 1.61
C SER A 217 -6.55 3.61 0.71
N ASP A 218 -5.56 2.77 0.98
CA ASP A 218 -4.38 2.58 0.13
C ASP A 218 -3.89 1.13 0.26
N ASP A 219 -3.14 0.65 -0.73
CA ASP A 219 -2.66 -0.72 -0.75
C ASP A 219 -1.17 -0.82 -1.08
N ALA A 220 -0.63 -2.01 -0.85
CA ALA A 220 0.73 -2.37 -1.24
C ALA A 220 0.75 -3.76 -1.85
N GLU A 221 1.44 -3.88 -2.97
CA GLU A 221 1.60 -5.09 -3.74
C GLU A 221 2.93 -5.77 -3.46
N ILE A 222 2.90 -7.10 -3.44
CA ILE A 222 4.09 -7.93 -3.45
C ILE A 222 3.95 -9.08 -4.43
N TYR A 223 5.04 -9.52 -5.01
CA TYR A 223 5.14 -10.72 -5.82
C TYR A 223 5.92 -11.81 -5.07
N VAL A 224 5.33 -13.00 -4.96
CA VAL A 224 5.99 -14.13 -4.30
C VAL A 224 6.60 -15.04 -5.34
N ASN A 225 7.91 -15.24 -5.26
CA ASN A 225 8.70 -15.89 -6.28
C ASN A 225 9.69 -16.89 -5.71
N THR A 226 9.22 -18.09 -5.40
CA THR A 226 10.08 -19.22 -5.03
C THR A 226 10.02 -20.27 -6.13
N ALA A 227 11.09 -20.42 -6.88
CA ALA A 227 11.17 -21.37 -7.98
C ALA A 227 11.48 -22.79 -7.51
N ALA A 228 11.07 -23.80 -8.31
CA ALA A 228 11.38 -25.20 -8.12
C ALA A 228 12.05 -25.76 -9.37
N LEU A 229 13.37 -25.99 -9.32
CA LEU A 229 14.11 -26.51 -10.46
C LEU A 229 14.08 -28.04 -10.49
N ASP A 230 13.84 -28.59 -11.69
CA ASP A 230 14.10 -29.99 -12.05
C ASP A 230 15.28 -30.05 -13.01
N ILE A 231 16.13 -31.03 -12.85
CA ILE A 231 17.29 -31.28 -13.72
C ILE A 231 17.34 -32.73 -14.15
N GLN A 232 17.49 -32.95 -15.46
CA GLN A 232 17.64 -34.25 -16.04
C GLN A 232 18.89 -34.30 -16.91
N LYS A 233 19.73 -35.31 -16.71
CA LYS A 233 20.91 -35.57 -17.56
C LYS A 233 20.73 -36.87 -18.34
N SER A 234 20.96 -36.78 -19.63
CA SER A 234 20.88 -37.93 -20.56
C SER A 234 22.02 -37.87 -21.54
N PHE A 235 22.10 -38.84 -22.42
CA PHE A 235 23.03 -38.87 -23.57
C PHE A 235 22.29 -39.32 -24.81
N GLN A 236 22.84 -38.99 -25.96
CA GLN A 236 22.42 -39.52 -27.28
C GLN A 236 23.53 -40.41 -27.82
N ASN A 237 23.13 -41.57 -28.32
CA ASN A 237 24.04 -42.48 -29.01
C ASN A 237 23.67 -42.54 -30.51
N PRO A 238 24.31 -41.72 -31.39
CA PRO A 238 23.97 -41.65 -32.78
C PRO A 238 24.37 -42.91 -33.54
N TYR A 239 25.14 -43.83 -32.95
CA TYR A 239 25.60 -45.04 -33.59
C TYR A 239 24.64 -46.22 -33.51
N LEU A 240 23.57 -46.13 -32.71
CA LEU A 240 22.54 -47.17 -32.56
C LEU A 240 21.72 -47.42 -33.84
N GLU A 241 21.52 -46.44 -34.66
CA GLU A 241 20.71 -46.53 -35.87
C GLU A 241 21.32 -47.43 -36.96
N ASN A 242 22.61 -47.80 -36.84
CA ASN A 242 23.32 -48.61 -37.82
C ASN A 242 23.17 -50.12 -37.64
N GLY A 243 22.39 -50.57 -36.64
CA GLY A 243 22.03 -51.97 -36.45
C GLY A 243 23.19 -52.88 -36.08
N ASP A 244 24.26 -52.39 -35.43
CA ASP A 244 25.46 -53.14 -35.06
C ASP A 244 25.31 -53.99 -33.79
N GLY A 245 24.09 -53.97 -33.19
CA GLY A 245 23.75 -54.84 -32.06
C GLY A 245 24.33 -54.42 -30.71
N ARG A 246 24.90 -53.20 -30.63
CA ARG A 246 25.43 -52.68 -29.33
C ARG A 246 24.33 -52.28 -28.37
N ALA A 247 24.68 -52.22 -27.11
CA ALA A 247 23.79 -51.68 -26.05
C ALA A 247 23.66 -50.15 -26.17
N GLU A 248 22.56 -49.59 -25.67
CA GLU A 248 22.23 -48.17 -25.74
C GLU A 248 23.34 -47.26 -25.20
N ASN A 249 24.01 -47.70 -24.17
CA ASN A 249 25.10 -47.00 -23.47
C ASN A 249 26.51 -47.46 -23.86
N GLU A 250 26.66 -48.19 -24.99
CA GLU A 250 27.93 -48.73 -25.44
C GLU A 250 28.54 -47.80 -26.52
N PHE A 251 29.75 -47.29 -26.22
CA PHE A 251 30.57 -46.47 -27.14
C PHE A 251 31.94 -47.09 -27.34
N ARG A 252 32.55 -46.86 -28.49
CA ARG A 252 33.93 -47.32 -28.77
C ARG A 252 34.91 -46.16 -28.59
N VAL A 253 36.16 -46.48 -28.36
CA VAL A 253 37.21 -45.45 -28.24
C VAL A 253 37.28 -44.61 -29.48
N GLY A 254 37.19 -43.29 -29.32
CA GLY A 254 37.18 -42.30 -30.42
C GLY A 254 35.81 -41.92 -30.91
N GLU A 255 34.72 -42.56 -30.42
CA GLU A 255 33.35 -42.11 -30.73
C GLU A 255 32.97 -40.93 -29.85
N GLN A 256 32.12 -40.04 -30.41
CA GLN A 256 31.60 -38.86 -29.73
C GLN A 256 30.35 -39.22 -28.91
N ILE A 257 30.22 -38.66 -27.73
CA ILE A 257 29.08 -38.80 -26.82
C ILE A 257 28.44 -37.42 -26.71
N ASP A 258 27.20 -37.30 -27.08
CA ASP A 258 26.44 -36.06 -26.88
C ASP A 258 25.66 -36.20 -25.58
N TYR A 259 26.05 -35.42 -24.56
CA TYR A 259 25.30 -35.31 -23.31
C TYR A 259 24.32 -34.16 -23.39
N LEU A 260 23.16 -34.38 -22.80
CA LEU A 260 22.11 -33.38 -22.66
C LEU A 260 21.77 -33.16 -21.18
N VAL A 261 21.79 -31.93 -20.73
CA VAL A 261 21.29 -31.53 -19.42
C VAL A 261 20.09 -30.59 -19.64
N THR A 262 18.91 -31.06 -19.27
CA THR A 262 17.68 -30.28 -19.37
C THR A 262 17.29 -29.78 -17.99
N VAL A 263 17.07 -28.47 -17.85
CA VAL A 263 16.62 -27.81 -16.61
C VAL A 263 15.27 -27.16 -16.88
N ASN A 264 14.36 -27.30 -15.95
CA ASN A 264 13.01 -26.72 -16.02
C ASN A 264 12.61 -26.14 -14.68
N ASN A 265 11.91 -25.02 -14.68
CA ASN A 265 11.23 -24.50 -13.48
C ASN A 265 9.82 -25.09 -13.42
N LEU A 266 9.52 -25.82 -12.37
CA LEU A 266 8.24 -26.53 -12.17
C LEU A 266 7.22 -25.74 -11.34
N GLN A 267 7.63 -24.62 -10.73
CA GLN A 267 6.73 -23.81 -9.90
C GLN A 267 5.91 -22.85 -10.79
N LYS A 268 4.60 -23.07 -10.83
CA LYS A 268 3.67 -22.24 -11.62
C LYS A 268 3.74 -20.77 -11.16
N GLY A 269 3.80 -19.86 -12.13
CA GLY A 269 3.83 -18.42 -11.90
C GLY A 269 5.17 -17.87 -11.39
N SER A 270 6.16 -18.71 -11.08
CA SER A 270 7.47 -18.25 -10.63
C SER A 270 8.47 -18.10 -11.79
N ILE A 271 9.50 -17.31 -11.53
CA ILE A 271 10.65 -17.11 -12.42
C ILE A 271 11.90 -17.42 -11.62
N ALA A 272 12.62 -18.48 -11.99
CA ALA A 272 13.89 -18.77 -11.36
C ALA A 272 14.94 -17.73 -11.78
N ARG A 273 15.49 -17.02 -10.81
CA ARG A 273 16.46 -15.94 -11.01
C ARG A 273 17.90 -16.44 -10.93
N ASN A 274 18.77 -15.91 -11.81
CA ASN A 274 20.20 -16.21 -11.79
C ASN A 274 20.51 -17.72 -11.79
N VAL A 275 19.86 -18.47 -12.68
CA VAL A 275 20.02 -19.93 -12.78
C VAL A 275 21.44 -20.27 -13.21
N VAL A 276 22.07 -21.17 -12.48
CA VAL A 276 23.41 -21.69 -12.79
C VAL A 276 23.30 -23.19 -13.06
N ILE A 277 23.67 -23.59 -14.28
CA ILE A 277 23.75 -24.99 -14.70
C ILE A 277 25.24 -25.32 -14.92
N SER A 278 25.74 -26.39 -14.31
CA SER A 278 27.16 -26.72 -14.43
C SER A 278 27.40 -28.22 -14.51
N ASP A 279 28.45 -28.57 -15.21
CA ASP A 279 29.09 -29.88 -15.14
C ASP A 279 30.60 -29.65 -14.94
N SER A 280 31.06 -29.83 -13.73
CA SER A 280 32.43 -29.50 -13.28
C SER A 280 33.39 -30.68 -13.26
N SER A 281 32.91 -31.91 -13.55
CA SER A 281 33.73 -33.10 -13.49
C SER A 281 33.37 -34.11 -14.58
N ILE A 282 33.88 -33.85 -15.77
CA ILE A 282 33.84 -34.87 -16.84
C ILE A 282 34.67 -36.07 -16.39
N PRO A 283 34.11 -37.31 -16.46
CA PRO A 283 34.80 -38.53 -15.97
C PRO A 283 36.16 -38.72 -16.63
N GLU A 284 37.10 -39.33 -15.86
CA GLU A 284 38.40 -39.72 -16.39
C GLU A 284 38.25 -40.63 -17.62
N GLY A 285 38.95 -40.31 -18.69
CA GLY A 285 38.86 -40.99 -19.97
C GLY A 285 37.88 -40.38 -20.99
N LEU A 286 37.06 -39.38 -20.57
CA LEU A 286 36.29 -38.56 -21.45
C LEU A 286 36.91 -37.15 -21.52
N VAL A 287 36.87 -36.54 -22.69
CA VAL A 287 37.42 -35.19 -22.91
C VAL A 287 36.38 -34.35 -23.60
N LEU A 288 36.08 -33.18 -22.99
CA LEU A 288 35.21 -32.19 -23.64
C LEU A 288 35.87 -31.71 -24.96
N SER A 289 35.12 -31.75 -26.04
CA SER A 289 35.63 -31.31 -27.36
C SER A 289 36.25 -29.92 -27.26
N GLY A 290 37.42 -29.73 -27.85
CA GLY A 290 38.14 -28.45 -27.90
C GLY A 290 37.56 -27.45 -28.88
N GLU A 291 36.56 -27.82 -29.68
CA GLU A 291 35.98 -26.98 -30.72
C GLU A 291 35.14 -25.85 -30.16
N GLU A 292 35.12 -24.73 -30.88
CA GLU A 292 34.19 -23.63 -30.59
C GLU A 292 32.75 -24.16 -30.82
N GLY A 293 31.85 -23.93 -29.81
CA GLY A 293 30.49 -24.45 -29.91
C GLY A 293 30.30 -25.88 -29.37
N ALA A 294 31.32 -26.50 -28.74
CA ALA A 294 31.18 -27.80 -28.08
C ALA A 294 30.17 -27.85 -26.97
N VAL A 295 29.81 -26.70 -26.39
CA VAL A 295 28.73 -26.55 -25.42
C VAL A 295 27.71 -25.57 -26.03
N THR A 296 26.49 -26.03 -26.24
CA THR A 296 25.40 -25.23 -26.80
C THR A 296 24.21 -25.22 -25.85
N VAL A 297 23.41 -24.15 -25.90
CA VAL A 297 22.23 -23.97 -25.05
C VAL A 297 21.04 -23.70 -25.96
N GLU A 298 19.97 -24.47 -25.77
CA GLU A 298 18.71 -24.35 -26.50
C GLU A 298 17.55 -24.14 -25.53
N GLY A 299 16.49 -23.47 -25.98
CA GLY A 299 15.26 -23.24 -25.20
C GLY A 299 15.28 -22.00 -24.30
N VAL A 300 16.37 -21.22 -24.29
CA VAL A 300 16.40 -19.96 -23.52
C VAL A 300 15.45 -18.96 -24.20
N PRO A 301 14.47 -18.41 -23.47
CA PRO A 301 13.59 -17.37 -24.02
C PRO A 301 14.38 -16.08 -24.27
N ALA A 302 14.06 -15.35 -25.33
CA ALA A 302 14.72 -14.07 -25.61
C ALA A 302 14.30 -12.98 -24.61
N VAL A 303 13.04 -13.02 -24.22
CA VAL A 303 12.41 -12.07 -23.27
C VAL A 303 11.44 -12.81 -22.37
N ILE A 304 11.17 -12.23 -21.20
CA ILE A 304 10.11 -12.64 -20.29
C ILE A 304 9.18 -11.45 -19.99
N GLN A 305 7.96 -11.73 -19.55
CA GLN A 305 7.09 -10.76 -18.88
C GLN A 305 7.44 -10.79 -17.40
N ASN A 306 8.10 -9.74 -16.93
CA ASN A 306 8.56 -9.64 -15.55
C ASN A 306 7.55 -8.85 -14.73
N PRO A 307 6.99 -9.42 -13.65
CA PRO A 307 6.10 -8.69 -12.76
C PRO A 307 6.80 -7.48 -12.13
N VAL A 308 6.09 -6.37 -12.01
CA VAL A 308 6.53 -5.13 -11.37
C VAL A 308 5.38 -4.55 -10.55
N ALA A 309 5.71 -3.81 -9.49
CA ALA A 309 4.71 -3.10 -8.72
C ALA A 309 3.93 -2.12 -9.60
N GLY A 310 2.61 -2.12 -9.47
CA GLY A 310 1.71 -1.29 -10.24
C GLY A 310 1.65 0.15 -9.79
N THR A 311 1.09 0.99 -10.65
CA THR A 311 0.80 2.39 -10.35
C THR A 311 -0.70 2.70 -10.37
N ASP A 312 -1.51 1.78 -10.89
CA ASP A 312 -2.97 1.89 -11.00
C ASP A 312 -3.64 0.60 -10.49
N ASP A 313 -3.96 0.58 -9.22
CA ASP A 313 -4.45 -0.60 -8.48
C ASP A 313 -5.92 -0.95 -8.73
N ALA A 314 -6.53 -0.32 -9.73
CA ALA A 314 -7.91 -0.56 -10.07
C ALA A 314 -8.14 -1.92 -10.72
N GLY A 315 -8.68 -2.85 -9.95
CA GLY A 315 -9.10 -4.17 -10.44
C GLY A 315 -8.07 -5.28 -10.24
N ASN A 316 -7.19 -5.11 -9.29
CA ASN A 316 -6.19 -6.06 -8.85
C ASN A 316 -6.78 -7.45 -8.64
N GLN A 317 -6.26 -8.42 -9.38
CA GLN A 317 -6.67 -9.81 -9.31
C GLN A 317 -5.50 -10.66 -8.91
N GLN A 318 -5.66 -11.38 -7.82
CA GLN A 318 -4.75 -12.45 -7.42
C GLN A 318 -4.93 -13.64 -8.37
N ASP A 319 -4.34 -13.55 -9.55
CA ASP A 319 -4.33 -14.62 -10.53
C ASP A 319 -2.87 -14.90 -10.93
N PRO A 320 -2.36 -16.13 -10.70
CA PRO A 320 -0.98 -16.48 -11.05
C PRO A 320 -0.70 -16.45 -12.56
N ASP A 321 -1.71 -16.33 -13.39
CA ASP A 321 -1.59 -16.21 -14.84
C ASP A 321 -1.74 -14.75 -15.33
N ASN A 322 -2.14 -13.82 -14.45
CA ASN A 322 -2.38 -12.41 -14.78
C ASN A 322 -1.85 -11.52 -13.65
N TYR A 323 -0.61 -11.08 -13.79
CA TYR A 323 -0.08 -9.98 -12.99
C TYR A 323 -0.68 -8.68 -13.50
N ASN A 324 -0.92 -7.72 -12.62
CA ASN A 324 -1.48 -6.45 -13.03
C ASN A 324 -0.56 -5.73 -13.99
N GLU A 325 0.71 -5.62 -13.63
CA GLU A 325 1.72 -4.96 -14.42
C GLU A 325 2.91 -5.87 -14.66
N THR A 326 3.35 -5.86 -15.91
CA THR A 326 4.57 -6.55 -16.32
C THR A 326 5.38 -5.67 -17.25
N VAL A 327 6.69 -5.87 -17.22
CA VAL A 327 7.60 -5.27 -18.21
C VAL A 327 8.34 -6.35 -18.96
N GLU A 328 8.55 -6.14 -20.24
CA GLU A 328 9.44 -7.00 -21.02
C GLU A 328 10.88 -6.87 -20.51
N LYS A 329 11.47 -8.01 -20.13
CA LYS A 329 12.85 -8.10 -19.68
C LYS A 329 13.60 -9.08 -20.57
N ALA A 330 14.72 -8.66 -21.15
CA ALA A 330 15.61 -9.53 -21.92
C ALA A 330 16.24 -10.58 -21.01
N VAL A 331 16.34 -11.81 -21.49
CA VAL A 331 17.02 -12.90 -20.79
C VAL A 331 18.45 -13.00 -21.28
N GLU A 332 19.38 -12.92 -20.33
CA GLU A 332 20.81 -13.09 -20.61
C GLU A 332 21.22 -14.55 -20.40
N CYS A 333 21.96 -15.12 -21.35
CA CYS A 333 22.53 -16.44 -21.24
C CYS A 333 24.02 -16.40 -21.59
N GLN A 334 24.84 -16.92 -20.70
CA GLN A 334 26.29 -16.98 -20.88
C GLN A 334 26.81 -18.42 -20.68
N VAL A 335 27.67 -18.88 -21.59
CA VAL A 335 28.39 -20.15 -21.49
C VAL A 335 29.85 -19.85 -21.16
N THR A 336 30.35 -20.46 -20.07
CA THR A 336 31.74 -20.36 -19.65
C THR A 336 32.35 -21.76 -19.63
N ARG A 337 33.42 -22.00 -20.40
CA ARG A 337 34.19 -23.24 -20.38
C ARG A 337 35.16 -23.23 -19.19
N GLN A 338 35.32 -24.37 -18.59
CA GLN A 338 36.29 -24.65 -17.54
C GLN A 338 37.28 -25.74 -18.01
N GLU A 339 38.36 -25.97 -17.26
CA GLU A 339 39.39 -26.96 -17.58
C GLU A 339 38.77 -28.37 -17.73
N ASN A 340 37.85 -28.74 -16.82
CA ASN A 340 37.17 -30.05 -16.79
C ASN A 340 35.64 -29.94 -16.80
N GLY A 341 35.11 -28.99 -17.57
CA GLY A 341 33.66 -28.83 -17.61
C GLY A 341 33.21 -27.50 -18.19
N TRP A 342 32.00 -27.09 -17.76
CA TRP A 342 31.37 -25.89 -18.21
C TRP A 342 30.37 -25.34 -17.17
N ILE A 343 30.08 -24.05 -17.28
CA ILE A 343 29.02 -23.36 -16.54
C ILE A 343 28.17 -22.60 -17.54
N VAL A 344 26.86 -22.69 -17.41
CA VAL A 344 25.87 -21.87 -18.08
C VAL A 344 25.14 -21.04 -17.03
N THR A 345 25.05 -19.74 -17.25
CA THR A 345 24.26 -18.84 -16.42
C THR A 345 23.11 -18.27 -17.24
N ILE A 346 21.90 -18.25 -16.66
CA ILE A 346 20.70 -17.73 -17.28
C ILE A 346 20.08 -16.74 -16.28
N SER A 347 19.83 -15.52 -16.69
CA SER A 347 19.32 -14.50 -15.78
C SER A 347 17.95 -14.86 -15.21
N ASP A 348 17.06 -15.40 -16.06
CA ASP A 348 15.66 -15.64 -15.73
C ASP A 348 15.12 -16.88 -16.46
N LEU A 349 14.52 -17.82 -15.72
CA LEU A 349 13.92 -19.04 -16.28
C LEU A 349 12.46 -19.15 -15.80
N PRO A 350 11.48 -18.80 -16.64
CA PRO A 350 10.07 -18.89 -16.30
C PRO A 350 9.58 -20.32 -16.12
N TYR A 351 8.41 -20.45 -15.48
CA TYR A 351 7.68 -21.69 -15.36
C TYR A 351 7.51 -22.41 -16.70
N GLN A 352 7.75 -23.72 -16.73
CA GLN A 352 7.61 -24.61 -17.88
C GLN A 352 8.35 -24.17 -19.15
N THR A 353 9.49 -23.50 -18.98
CA THR A 353 10.38 -23.15 -20.09
C THR A 353 11.66 -23.99 -20.00
N PRO A 354 11.67 -25.22 -20.52
CA PRO A 354 12.85 -26.08 -20.40
C PRO A 354 14.02 -25.56 -21.23
N VAL A 355 15.19 -25.53 -20.62
CA VAL A 355 16.46 -25.19 -21.27
C VAL A 355 17.31 -26.43 -21.32
N THR A 356 17.90 -26.72 -22.49
CA THR A 356 18.78 -27.88 -22.69
C THR A 356 20.19 -27.42 -23.02
N VAL A 357 21.15 -27.87 -22.24
CA VAL A 357 22.57 -27.73 -22.51
C VAL A 357 23.05 -29.04 -23.16
N LYS A 358 23.61 -28.93 -24.35
CA LYS A 358 24.22 -30.05 -25.09
C LYS A 358 25.74 -29.86 -25.12
N PHE A 359 26.50 -30.92 -24.82
CA PHE A 359 27.95 -30.89 -24.81
C PHE A 359 28.58 -32.24 -25.14
#